data_093169e035d8113cbca3fbd116527dc4
#
_entry.id   093169e035d8113cbca3fbd116527dc4
#
_cell.length_a   1.000
_cell.length_b   1.000
_cell.length_c   1.000
_cell.angle_alpha   90.00
_cell.angle_beta   90.00
_cell.angle_gamma   90.00
#
_symmetry.space_group_name_H-M   'P 1'
#
loop_
_entity.id
_entity.type
_entity.pdbx_description
1 polymer ?
#
loop_
_entity_poly.entity_id
_entity_poly.type
_entity_poly.pdbx_seq_one_letter_code
_entity_poly.pdbx_strand_id
1 'polypeptide(L)'
;MIHPEADQVIEGIMRWRRRLRDTADDTNFEIAWTETWAWITDPFRAPAIDALLDGNENPGLRELLAQFQRRWLAIQERREAEHLISFVWDPGTLASKRIRAVFGRLTYDRVRELLDLVELGTCRKFVMVGCGAFPAAALLVRDSTSVPDIAALGGDVEAATTAQRVIEAVGDHRIHVERIDGADHNYGGADIIYIANQVCPKVRVLERVRDTAPPDTIVIVREPYGVGRLVAESVVPCLPPPYRAAAIGANHSTFCSRHVRLARRET
;
A
#
# COMPACT_ATOMS: atom_id res chain seq x y z
N MET A 1 19.14 27.14 1.46
CA MET A 1 19.39 27.43 2.89
C MET A 1 18.67 26.35 3.67
N ILE A 2 19.43 25.43 4.29
CA ILE A 2 18.84 24.29 5.03
C ILE A 2 18.12 24.86 6.26
N HIS A 3 16.91 24.39 6.52
CA HIS A 3 16.17 24.77 7.72
C HIS A 3 16.97 24.29 8.94
N PRO A 4 17.29 25.10 9.95
CA PRO A 4 18.18 24.72 11.05
C PRO A 4 17.70 23.49 11.84
N GLU A 5 16.41 23.18 11.79
CA GLU A 5 15.83 21.98 12.40
C GLU A 5 15.96 20.72 11.51
N ALA A 6 16.28 20.87 10.22
CA ALA A 6 16.44 19.75 9.31
C ALA A 6 17.66 18.89 9.70
N ASP A 7 18.76 19.52 10.11
CA ASP A 7 19.96 18.80 10.59
C ASP A 7 19.65 17.99 11.85
N GLN A 8 18.86 18.54 12.77
CA GLN A 8 18.44 17.82 13.97
C GLN A 8 17.56 16.62 13.64
N VAL A 9 16.70 16.73 12.62
CA VAL A 9 15.89 15.62 12.14
C VAL A 9 16.78 14.55 11.51
N ILE A 10 17.74 14.93 10.67
CA ILE A 10 18.72 14.00 10.07
C ILE A 10 19.50 13.27 11.17
N GLU A 11 20.06 13.98 12.13
CA GLU A 11 20.80 13.38 13.25
C GLU A 11 19.91 12.41 14.07
N GLY A 12 18.66 12.79 14.32
CA GLY A 12 17.68 11.93 14.98
C GLY A 12 17.45 10.63 14.21
N ILE A 13 17.20 10.71 12.91
CA ILE A 13 17.00 9.54 12.03
C ILE A 13 18.28 8.68 11.98
N MET A 14 19.46 9.29 11.92
CA MET A 14 20.72 8.54 11.91
C MET A 14 20.99 7.81 13.25
N ARG A 15 20.51 8.35 14.35
CA ARG A 15 20.52 7.66 15.66
C ARG A 15 19.62 6.44 15.66
N TRP A 16 18.38 6.56 15.17
CA TRP A 16 17.44 5.48 15.02
C TRP A 16 17.91 4.41 14.02
N ARG A 17 18.56 4.82 12.93
CA ARG A 17 19.17 3.91 11.95
C ARG A 17 20.05 2.85 12.59
N ARG A 18 20.93 3.24 13.51
CA ARG A 18 21.84 2.31 14.20
C ARG A 18 21.05 1.26 14.96
N ARG A 19 20.10 1.71 15.77
CA ARG A 19 19.22 0.83 16.55
C ARG A 19 18.42 -0.14 15.66
N LEU A 20 17.83 0.34 14.58
CA LEU A 20 17.01 -0.47 13.67
C LEU A 20 17.84 -1.50 12.87
N ARG A 21 19.05 -1.11 12.46
CA ARG A 21 19.94 -2.00 11.71
C ARG A 21 20.46 -3.16 12.56
N ASP A 22 20.77 -2.88 13.82
CA ASP A 22 21.37 -3.84 14.74
C ASP A 22 20.33 -4.77 15.36
N THR A 23 19.04 -4.59 15.05
CA THR A 23 17.94 -5.42 15.55
C THR A 23 17.61 -6.54 14.57
N ALA A 24 18.08 -7.75 14.87
CA ALA A 24 17.87 -8.95 14.03
C ALA A 24 16.47 -9.55 14.21
N ASP A 25 15.95 -9.52 15.44
CA ASP A 25 14.67 -10.11 15.80
C ASP A 25 13.49 -9.17 15.47
N ASP A 26 12.43 -9.76 14.91
CA ASP A 26 11.29 -9.01 14.37
C ASP A 26 10.50 -8.25 15.44
N THR A 27 10.38 -8.80 16.65
CA THR A 27 9.62 -8.15 17.75
C THR A 27 10.32 -6.87 18.21
N ASN A 28 11.62 -6.94 18.45
CA ASN A 28 12.41 -5.77 18.82
C ASN A 28 12.51 -4.76 17.68
N PHE A 29 12.55 -5.22 16.43
CA PHE A 29 12.49 -4.34 15.27
C PHE A 29 11.17 -3.57 15.20
N GLU A 30 10.03 -4.25 15.41
CA GLU A 30 8.72 -3.59 15.41
C GLU A 30 8.61 -2.50 16.48
N ILE A 31 9.06 -2.80 17.70
CA ILE A 31 9.07 -1.82 18.80
C ILE A 31 9.92 -0.61 18.39
N ALA A 32 11.14 -0.85 17.92
CA ALA A 32 12.06 0.21 17.53
C ALA A 32 11.52 1.02 16.35
N TRP A 33 10.89 0.38 15.34
CA TRP A 33 10.28 1.08 14.23
C TRP A 33 9.04 1.89 14.65
N THR A 34 8.19 1.34 15.49
CA THR A 34 7.02 2.06 16.02
C THR A 34 7.41 3.34 16.78
N GLU A 35 8.44 3.26 17.63
CA GLU A 35 8.99 4.42 18.31
C GLU A 35 9.61 5.43 17.34
N THR A 36 10.35 4.93 16.34
CA THR A 36 10.95 5.77 15.30
C THR A 36 9.86 6.48 14.49
N TRP A 37 8.82 5.76 14.09
CA TRP A 37 7.72 6.31 13.33
C TRP A 37 6.94 7.36 14.12
N ALA A 38 6.63 7.09 15.38
CA ALA A 38 6.00 8.06 16.28
C ALA A 38 6.85 9.32 16.44
N TRP A 39 8.17 9.18 16.50
CA TRP A 39 9.08 10.31 16.55
C TRP A 39 9.12 11.12 15.24
N ILE A 40 9.14 10.44 14.08
CA ILE A 40 9.11 11.08 12.75
C ILE A 40 7.77 11.81 12.51
N THR A 41 6.65 11.20 12.91
CA THR A 41 5.30 11.76 12.67
C THR A 41 4.86 12.80 13.69
N ASP A 42 5.71 13.16 14.64
CA ASP A 42 5.44 14.23 15.58
C ASP A 42 5.19 15.56 14.83
N PRO A 43 4.04 16.21 15.03
CA PRO A 43 3.66 17.43 14.31
C PRO A 43 4.68 18.56 14.41
N PHE A 44 5.44 18.63 15.51
CA PHE A 44 6.49 19.65 15.67
C PHE A 44 7.65 19.49 14.70
N ARG A 45 7.83 18.30 14.09
CA ARG A 45 8.89 18.01 13.11
C ARG A 45 8.44 18.12 11.67
N ALA A 46 7.13 18.22 11.43
CA ALA A 46 6.58 18.24 10.09
C ALA A 46 7.20 19.32 9.17
N PRO A 47 7.40 20.59 9.61
CA PRO A 47 8.01 21.60 8.77
C PRO A 47 9.46 21.28 8.35
N ALA A 48 10.25 20.73 9.27
CA ALA A 48 11.63 20.32 9.00
C ALA A 48 11.71 19.12 8.04
N ILE A 49 10.77 18.18 8.18
CA ILE A 49 10.66 17.02 7.28
C ILE A 49 10.19 17.44 5.90
N ASP A 50 9.23 18.35 5.77
CA ASP A 50 8.80 18.88 4.48
C ASP A 50 9.96 19.61 3.78
N ALA A 51 10.74 20.40 4.51
CA ALA A 51 11.95 21.04 3.98
C ALA A 51 12.99 20.02 3.47
N LEU A 52 13.20 18.92 4.18
CA LEU A 52 14.06 17.81 3.75
C LEU A 52 13.56 17.12 2.47
N LEU A 53 12.25 16.94 2.37
CA LEU A 53 11.61 16.31 1.22
C LEU A 53 11.66 17.19 -0.03
N ASP A 54 11.46 18.48 0.14
CA ASP A 54 11.45 19.46 -0.96
C ASP A 54 12.88 19.82 -1.42
N GLY A 55 13.88 19.77 -0.52
CA GLY A 55 15.29 20.00 -0.83
C GLY A 55 15.97 18.88 -1.62
N ASN A 56 15.36 17.71 -1.74
CA ASN A 56 15.92 16.51 -2.40
C ASN A 56 17.32 16.09 -1.89
N GLU A 57 17.67 16.50 -0.66
CA GLU A 57 19.07 16.52 -0.18
C GLU A 57 19.56 15.16 0.36
N ASN A 58 18.69 14.13 0.49
CA ASN A 58 19.10 12.83 1.05
C ASN A 58 18.36 11.61 0.45
N PRO A 59 18.62 11.26 -0.82
CA PRO A 59 17.97 10.08 -1.44
C PRO A 59 18.30 8.78 -0.69
N GLY A 60 19.51 8.63 -0.16
CA GLY A 60 19.91 7.46 0.62
C GLY A 60 19.18 7.33 1.96
N LEU A 61 18.78 8.42 2.58
CA LEU A 61 17.98 8.41 3.79
C LEU A 61 16.56 7.93 3.51
N ARG A 62 15.96 8.42 2.43
CA ARG A 62 14.60 7.99 2.01
C ARG A 62 14.56 6.50 1.67
N GLU A 63 15.54 6.02 0.90
CA GLU A 63 15.65 4.59 0.56
C GLU A 63 15.76 3.72 1.83
N LEU A 64 16.58 4.13 2.77
CA LEU A 64 16.76 3.43 4.05
C LEU A 64 15.45 3.37 4.85
N LEU A 65 14.75 4.50 5.01
CA LEU A 65 13.48 4.55 5.73
C LEU A 65 12.40 3.72 5.01
N ALA A 66 12.38 3.76 3.69
CA ALA A 66 11.50 2.92 2.88
C ALA A 66 11.80 1.42 3.08
N GLN A 67 13.07 1.01 3.20
CA GLN A 67 13.45 -0.38 3.51
C GLN A 67 12.94 -0.80 4.90
N PHE A 68 13.10 0.03 5.92
CA PHE A 68 12.58 -0.26 7.26
C PHE A 68 11.06 -0.34 7.29
N GLN A 69 10.38 0.56 6.59
CA GLN A 69 8.92 0.51 6.46
C GLN A 69 8.46 -0.76 5.75
N ARG A 70 9.11 -1.17 4.67
CA ARG A 70 8.80 -2.43 3.96
C ARG A 70 8.99 -3.64 4.88
N ARG A 71 10.10 -3.69 5.65
CA ARG A 71 10.33 -4.78 6.62
C ARG A 71 9.23 -4.81 7.68
N TRP A 72 8.88 -3.67 8.25
CA TRP A 72 7.82 -3.59 9.27
C TRP A 72 6.47 -4.06 8.70
N LEU A 73 6.09 -3.60 7.51
CA LEU A 73 4.85 -4.03 6.84
C LEU A 73 4.87 -5.53 6.56
N ALA A 74 5.97 -6.08 6.08
CA ALA A 74 6.09 -7.51 5.82
C ALA A 74 5.88 -8.34 7.08
N ILE A 75 6.41 -7.89 8.24
CA ILE A 75 6.19 -8.54 9.54
C ILE A 75 4.69 -8.47 9.92
N GLN A 76 4.06 -7.29 9.80
CA GLN A 76 2.65 -7.11 10.15
C GLN A 76 1.74 -7.96 9.26
N GLU A 77 1.92 -7.89 7.95
CA GLU A 77 1.11 -8.63 6.99
C GLU A 77 1.27 -10.15 7.13
N ARG A 78 2.47 -10.63 7.42
CA ARG A 78 2.71 -12.05 7.68
C ARG A 78 1.96 -12.51 8.94
N ARG A 79 2.02 -11.76 10.03
CA ARG A 79 1.28 -12.08 11.26
C ARG A 79 -0.23 -12.05 11.04
N GLU A 80 -0.74 -11.06 10.32
CA GLU A 80 -2.16 -10.99 9.95
C GLU A 80 -2.56 -12.20 9.12
N ALA A 81 -1.74 -12.60 8.15
CA ALA A 81 -1.97 -13.76 7.31
C ALA A 81 -1.97 -15.07 8.11
N GLU A 82 -0.96 -15.29 8.95
CA GLU A 82 -0.84 -16.47 9.80
C GLU A 82 -2.01 -16.58 10.79
N HIS A 83 -2.39 -15.45 11.38
CA HIS A 83 -3.54 -15.39 12.27
C HIS A 83 -4.83 -15.74 11.53
N LEU A 84 -5.06 -15.17 10.34
CA LEU A 84 -6.22 -15.52 9.54
C LEU A 84 -6.21 -17.01 9.19
N ILE A 85 -5.11 -17.54 8.66
CA ILE A 85 -4.98 -18.94 8.28
C ILE A 85 -5.27 -19.87 9.48
N SER A 86 -4.76 -19.54 10.66
CA SER A 86 -4.99 -20.35 11.87
C SER A 86 -6.42 -20.27 12.39
N PHE A 87 -7.13 -19.17 12.15
CA PHE A 87 -8.48 -18.94 12.63
C PHE A 87 -9.56 -19.63 11.76
N VAL A 88 -9.24 -19.91 10.51
CA VAL A 88 -10.18 -20.37 9.47
C VAL A 88 -10.51 -21.86 9.56
N TRP A 89 -9.94 -22.61 10.50
CA TRP A 89 -10.23 -24.04 10.66
C TRP A 89 -11.69 -24.33 11.11
N ASP A 90 -12.49 -23.28 11.42
CA ASP A 90 -13.93 -23.42 11.67
C ASP A 90 -14.74 -22.80 10.51
N PRO A 91 -15.30 -23.64 9.58
CA PRO A 91 -16.05 -23.15 8.41
C PRO A 91 -17.26 -22.28 8.74
N GLY A 92 -17.80 -22.39 9.95
CA GLY A 92 -18.92 -21.54 10.41
C GLY A 92 -18.50 -20.12 10.82
N THR A 93 -17.20 -19.86 10.90
CA THR A 93 -16.63 -18.61 11.43
C THR A 93 -16.33 -17.58 10.33
N LEU A 94 -16.27 -18.00 9.07
CA LEU A 94 -15.84 -17.19 7.91
C LEU A 94 -16.94 -16.40 7.21
N ALA A 95 -18.10 -16.23 7.80
CA ALA A 95 -18.97 -15.18 7.30
C ALA A 95 -18.21 -13.84 7.38
N SER A 96 -18.20 -13.10 6.28
CA SER A 96 -17.48 -11.83 6.03
C SER A 96 -17.44 -10.84 7.19
N LYS A 97 -18.42 -10.86 8.06
CA LYS A 97 -18.52 -10.03 9.26
C LYS A 97 -17.47 -10.32 10.34
N ARG A 98 -16.85 -11.52 10.36
CA ARG A 98 -15.86 -11.91 11.37
C ARG A 98 -14.42 -11.63 10.94
N ILE A 99 -14.07 -11.74 9.67
CA ILE A 99 -12.79 -11.23 9.17
C ILE A 99 -12.69 -9.74 9.52
N ARG A 100 -13.75 -8.99 9.28
CA ARG A 100 -13.86 -7.57 9.66
C ARG A 100 -13.73 -7.31 11.16
N ALA A 101 -14.21 -8.21 12.02
CA ALA A 101 -14.13 -8.06 13.48
C ALA A 101 -12.75 -8.37 14.04
N VAL A 102 -12.00 -9.30 13.46
CA VAL A 102 -10.70 -9.76 13.94
C VAL A 102 -9.55 -8.95 13.34
N PHE A 103 -9.62 -8.63 12.04
CA PHE A 103 -8.60 -7.90 11.27
C PHE A 103 -9.00 -6.46 10.96
N GLY A 104 -10.18 -6.04 11.40
CA GLY A 104 -10.99 -5.04 10.73
C GLY A 104 -10.55 -3.61 10.89
N ARG A 105 -9.87 -3.22 11.95
CA ARG A 105 -9.68 -1.77 12.12
C ARG A 105 -8.45 -1.23 11.40
N LEU A 106 -7.31 -1.89 11.48
CA LEU A 106 -6.10 -1.33 10.89
C LEU A 106 -5.98 -1.63 9.39
N THR A 107 -6.25 -2.88 8.98
CA THR A 107 -6.02 -3.31 7.60
C THR A 107 -7.15 -2.91 6.66
N TYR A 108 -8.41 -3.11 7.07
CA TYR A 108 -9.55 -2.71 6.25
C TYR A 108 -9.80 -1.20 6.26
N ASP A 109 -9.61 -0.52 7.39
CA ASP A 109 -9.79 0.93 7.44
C ASP A 109 -8.79 1.66 6.56
N ARG A 110 -7.58 1.09 6.38
CA ARG A 110 -6.58 1.61 5.43
C ARG A 110 -7.06 1.64 3.98
N VAL A 111 -7.94 0.72 3.58
CA VAL A 111 -8.36 0.56 2.19
C VAL A 111 -9.84 0.85 1.97
N ARG A 112 -10.61 1.07 3.04
CA ARG A 112 -12.07 1.31 2.94
C ARG A 112 -12.43 2.51 2.08
N GLU A 113 -11.66 3.59 2.17
CA GLU A 113 -11.86 4.80 1.37
C GLU A 113 -11.76 4.57 -0.14
N LEU A 114 -11.19 3.41 -0.56
CA LEU A 114 -11.23 2.96 -1.94
C LEU A 114 -12.67 2.87 -2.45
N LEU A 115 -13.59 2.36 -1.62
CA LEU A 115 -14.99 2.16 -1.97
C LEU A 115 -15.75 3.49 -2.15
N ASP A 116 -15.26 4.58 -1.52
CA ASP A 116 -15.85 5.91 -1.63
C ASP A 116 -15.46 6.62 -2.94
N LEU A 117 -14.41 6.15 -3.60
CA LEU A 117 -13.88 6.74 -4.83
C LEU A 117 -14.39 6.08 -6.11
N VAL A 118 -15.02 4.92 -6.00
CA VAL A 118 -15.48 4.13 -7.14
C VAL A 118 -16.79 3.42 -6.88
N GLU A 119 -17.61 3.34 -7.93
CA GLU A 119 -18.78 2.48 -7.96
C GLU A 119 -18.39 1.09 -8.45
N LEU A 120 -18.45 0.12 -7.55
CA LEU A 120 -18.08 -1.28 -7.84
C LEU A 120 -19.26 -2.11 -8.38
N GLY A 121 -20.46 -1.56 -8.45
CA GLY A 121 -21.68 -2.30 -8.83
C GLY A 121 -21.66 -2.87 -10.25
N THR A 122 -20.97 -2.22 -11.16
CA THR A 122 -20.81 -2.65 -12.58
C THR A 122 -19.44 -3.26 -12.87
N CYS A 123 -18.54 -3.27 -11.89
CA CYS A 123 -17.18 -3.80 -12.03
C CYS A 123 -17.22 -5.32 -12.21
N ARG A 124 -16.57 -5.80 -13.27
CA ARG A 124 -16.39 -7.23 -13.54
C ARG A 124 -15.01 -7.73 -13.15
N LYS A 125 -13.99 -6.89 -13.35
CA LYS A 125 -12.61 -7.23 -13.02
C LYS A 125 -11.92 -6.14 -12.24
N PHE A 126 -11.50 -6.48 -11.01
CA PHE A 126 -10.69 -5.65 -10.14
C PHE A 126 -9.26 -6.20 -10.06
N VAL A 127 -8.27 -5.34 -10.22
CA VAL A 127 -6.85 -5.73 -10.12
C VAL A 127 -6.18 -4.95 -9.01
N MET A 128 -5.64 -5.64 -8.01
CA MET A 128 -4.81 -5.09 -6.96
C MET A 128 -3.33 -5.27 -7.31
N VAL A 129 -2.57 -4.20 -7.39
CA VAL A 129 -1.11 -4.23 -7.59
C VAL A 129 -0.42 -4.01 -6.26
N GLY A 130 0.46 -4.92 -5.89
CA GLY A 130 1.16 -4.92 -4.60
C GLY A 130 0.32 -5.54 -3.49
N CYS A 131 -0.02 -6.81 -3.63
CA CYS A 131 -0.89 -7.52 -2.68
C CYS A 131 -0.24 -7.77 -1.30
N GLY A 132 1.10 -7.76 -1.22
CA GLY A 132 1.81 -8.13 0.00
C GLY A 132 1.51 -9.57 0.43
N ALA A 133 1.76 -9.90 1.67
CA ALA A 133 1.40 -11.18 2.26
C ALA A 133 -0.08 -11.25 2.70
N PHE A 134 -0.71 -10.08 2.91
CA PHE A 134 -2.11 -9.97 3.27
C PHE A 134 -2.85 -9.07 2.25
N PRO A 135 -3.58 -9.65 1.27
CA PRO A 135 -4.19 -8.92 0.15
C PRO A 135 -5.44 -8.13 0.56
N ALA A 136 -5.28 -7.14 1.46
CA ALA A 136 -6.36 -6.44 2.14
C ALA A 136 -7.40 -5.79 1.21
N ALA A 137 -6.96 -5.14 0.12
CA ALA A 137 -7.88 -4.50 -0.81
C ALA A 137 -8.70 -5.52 -1.59
N ALA A 138 -8.10 -6.64 -2.01
CA ALA A 138 -8.80 -7.73 -2.68
C ALA A 138 -9.86 -8.36 -1.76
N LEU A 139 -9.50 -8.63 -0.50
CA LEU A 139 -10.42 -9.15 0.52
C LEU A 139 -11.56 -8.16 0.82
N LEU A 140 -11.26 -6.86 0.91
CA LEU A 140 -12.27 -5.83 1.12
C LEU A 140 -13.27 -5.76 -0.04
N VAL A 141 -12.79 -5.77 -1.28
CA VAL A 141 -13.64 -5.76 -2.48
C VAL A 141 -14.52 -7.01 -2.51
N ARG A 142 -13.94 -8.18 -2.23
CA ARG A 142 -14.68 -9.42 -2.09
C ARG A 142 -15.83 -9.32 -1.08
N ASP A 143 -15.53 -8.80 0.12
CA ASP A 143 -16.49 -8.75 1.24
C ASP A 143 -17.59 -7.70 1.05
N SER A 144 -17.29 -6.66 0.27
CA SER A 144 -18.17 -5.50 0.13
C SER A 144 -18.95 -5.50 -1.19
N THR A 145 -18.62 -6.38 -2.13
CA THR A 145 -19.14 -6.33 -3.50
C THR A 145 -19.37 -7.72 -4.09
N SER A 146 -20.04 -7.75 -5.24
CA SER A 146 -20.23 -8.95 -6.06
C SER A 146 -19.28 -9.05 -7.25
N VAL A 147 -18.17 -8.32 -7.25
CA VAL A 147 -17.15 -8.39 -8.32
C VAL A 147 -16.72 -9.84 -8.52
N PRO A 148 -16.88 -10.40 -9.74
CA PRO A 148 -16.67 -11.82 -9.98
C PRO A 148 -15.19 -12.20 -10.20
N ASP A 149 -14.34 -11.27 -10.62
CA ASP A 149 -12.92 -11.51 -10.94
C ASP A 149 -12.05 -10.49 -10.19
N ILE A 150 -11.24 -10.97 -9.24
CA ILE A 150 -10.37 -10.14 -8.41
C ILE A 150 -8.96 -10.70 -8.50
N ALA A 151 -8.07 -9.99 -9.23
CA ALA A 151 -6.66 -10.34 -9.31
C ALA A 151 -5.85 -9.61 -8.25
N ALA A 152 -4.96 -10.31 -7.55
CA ALA A 152 -4.02 -9.76 -6.58
C ALA A 152 -2.58 -10.02 -7.03
N LEU A 153 -1.90 -8.98 -7.51
CA LEU A 153 -0.56 -9.09 -8.07
C LEU A 153 0.51 -8.86 -7.01
N GLY A 154 1.50 -9.75 -6.93
CA GLY A 154 2.63 -9.64 -6.02
C GLY A 154 3.96 -9.95 -6.69
N GLY A 155 4.88 -8.98 -6.76
CA GLY A 155 6.23 -9.17 -7.30
C GLY A 155 7.17 -9.92 -6.33
N ASP A 156 6.91 -9.88 -5.03
CA ASP A 156 7.62 -10.65 -4.03
C ASP A 156 7.04 -12.07 -3.93
N VAL A 157 7.86 -13.08 -4.23
CA VAL A 157 7.43 -14.48 -4.31
C VAL A 157 6.98 -15.03 -2.95
N GLU A 158 7.65 -14.68 -1.87
CA GLU A 158 7.32 -15.16 -0.51
C GLU A 158 6.01 -14.54 -0.03
N ALA A 159 5.87 -13.23 -0.20
CA ALA A 159 4.65 -12.51 0.13
C ALA A 159 3.45 -13.02 -0.70
N ALA A 160 3.61 -13.17 -2.01
CA ALA A 160 2.56 -13.69 -2.89
C ALA A 160 2.17 -15.14 -2.54
N THR A 161 3.14 -15.97 -2.14
CA THR A 161 2.87 -17.34 -1.68
C THR A 161 2.03 -17.32 -0.40
N THR A 162 2.34 -16.42 0.52
CA THR A 162 1.56 -16.26 1.76
C THR A 162 0.15 -15.73 1.46
N ALA A 163 0.03 -14.75 0.56
CA ALA A 163 -1.27 -14.24 0.10
C ALA A 163 -2.13 -15.35 -0.53
N GLN A 164 -1.52 -16.22 -1.35
CA GLN A 164 -2.22 -17.37 -1.93
C GLN A 164 -2.80 -18.28 -0.84
N ARG A 165 -2.02 -18.61 0.20
CA ARG A 165 -2.51 -19.40 1.36
C ARG A 165 -3.66 -18.70 2.10
N VAL A 166 -3.62 -17.39 2.22
CA VAL A 166 -4.71 -16.60 2.79
C VAL A 166 -5.99 -16.78 1.97
N ILE A 167 -5.90 -16.67 0.63
CA ILE A 167 -7.06 -16.83 -0.25
C ILE A 167 -7.62 -18.27 -0.22
N GLU A 168 -6.74 -19.26 -0.24
CA GLU A 168 -7.13 -20.67 -0.10
C GLU A 168 -7.86 -20.92 1.22
N ALA A 169 -7.35 -20.36 2.32
CA ALA A 169 -7.97 -20.45 3.62
C ALA A 169 -9.36 -19.79 3.64
N VAL A 170 -9.52 -18.66 2.99
CA VAL A 170 -10.81 -17.95 2.85
C VAL A 170 -11.80 -18.71 1.96
N GLY A 171 -11.32 -19.55 1.02
CA GLY A 171 -12.15 -20.40 0.18
C GLY A 171 -13.00 -19.66 -0.85
N ASP A 172 -12.60 -18.47 -1.28
CA ASP A 172 -13.35 -17.68 -2.29
C ASP A 172 -12.66 -17.77 -3.66
N HIS A 173 -13.37 -18.32 -4.63
CA HIS A 173 -12.88 -18.56 -6.00
C HIS A 173 -12.82 -17.28 -6.86
N ARG A 174 -13.34 -16.15 -6.38
CA ARG A 174 -13.30 -14.88 -7.10
C ARG A 174 -11.94 -14.21 -7.03
N ILE A 175 -11.12 -14.53 -6.00
CA ILE A 175 -9.80 -13.97 -5.82
C ILE A 175 -8.74 -14.96 -6.30
N HIS A 176 -7.83 -14.50 -7.15
CA HIS A 176 -6.64 -15.24 -7.53
C HIS A 176 -5.39 -14.39 -7.34
N VAL A 177 -4.32 -15.01 -6.86
CA VAL A 177 -3.04 -14.36 -6.65
C VAL A 177 -2.11 -14.67 -7.83
N GLU A 178 -1.55 -13.63 -8.43
CA GLU A 178 -0.57 -13.74 -9.50
C GLU A 178 0.81 -13.30 -9.01
N ARG A 179 1.82 -14.17 -9.21
CA ARG A 179 3.22 -13.88 -8.85
C ARG A 179 3.89 -13.14 -9.99
N ILE A 180 3.57 -11.85 -10.12
CA ILE A 180 4.06 -11.02 -11.19
C ILE A 180 4.28 -9.58 -10.70
N ASP A 181 5.30 -8.92 -11.25
CA ASP A 181 5.44 -7.47 -11.09
C ASP A 181 4.32 -6.76 -11.85
N GLY A 182 3.69 -5.76 -11.20
CA GLY A 182 2.64 -4.97 -11.86
C GLY A 182 3.11 -4.28 -13.15
N ALA A 183 4.41 -3.98 -13.28
CA ALA A 183 4.98 -3.42 -14.49
C ALA A 183 5.02 -4.41 -15.68
N ASP A 184 4.86 -5.71 -15.43
CA ASP A 184 4.90 -6.75 -16.46
C ASP A 184 3.53 -7.37 -16.74
N HIS A 185 2.53 -7.11 -15.89
CA HIS A 185 1.17 -7.64 -16.05
C HIS A 185 0.43 -7.04 -17.26
N ASN A 186 -0.49 -7.82 -17.85
CA ASN A 186 -1.40 -7.35 -18.88
C ASN A 186 -2.76 -6.99 -18.27
N TYR A 187 -3.09 -5.71 -18.24
CA TYR A 187 -4.32 -5.18 -17.64
C TYR A 187 -5.55 -5.25 -18.55
N GLY A 188 -5.49 -6.00 -19.65
CA GLY A 188 -6.62 -6.19 -20.57
C GLY A 188 -7.86 -6.66 -19.83
N GLY A 189 -8.99 -5.95 -20.05
CA GLY A 189 -10.28 -6.25 -19.43
C GLY A 189 -10.43 -5.82 -17.97
N ALA A 190 -9.46 -5.14 -17.37
CA ALA A 190 -9.61 -4.58 -16.03
C ALA A 190 -10.51 -3.34 -16.03
N ASP A 191 -11.56 -3.35 -15.21
CA ASP A 191 -12.42 -2.18 -15.00
C ASP A 191 -11.82 -1.22 -13.98
N ILE A 192 -11.22 -1.78 -12.91
CA ILE A 192 -10.61 -1.01 -11.84
C ILE A 192 -9.25 -1.59 -11.48
N ILE A 193 -8.24 -0.73 -11.39
CA ILE A 193 -6.89 -1.07 -10.95
C ILE A 193 -6.56 -0.26 -9.71
N TYR A 194 -6.18 -0.96 -8.65
CA TYR A 194 -5.71 -0.37 -7.40
C TYR A 194 -4.21 -0.60 -7.23
N ILE A 195 -3.44 0.48 -7.09
CA ILE A 195 -1.99 0.43 -6.89
C ILE A 195 -1.68 0.77 -5.42
N ALA A 196 -1.14 -0.21 -4.69
CA ALA A 196 -0.85 -0.09 -3.26
C ALA A 196 0.31 0.89 -2.98
N ASN A 197 0.41 1.32 -1.70
CA ASN A 197 1.35 2.38 -1.31
C ASN A 197 2.83 2.01 -1.52
N GLN A 198 3.20 0.76 -1.28
CA GLN A 198 4.60 0.30 -1.33
C GLN A 198 5.05 -0.20 -2.72
N VAL A 199 4.18 -0.14 -3.71
CA VAL A 199 4.56 -0.41 -5.11
C VAL A 199 5.59 0.64 -5.54
N CYS A 200 6.70 0.18 -6.10
CA CYS A 200 7.80 1.04 -6.55
C CYS A 200 8.59 0.34 -7.67
N PRO A 201 8.81 1.00 -8.81
CA PRO A 201 8.30 2.33 -9.15
C PRO A 201 6.86 2.32 -9.69
N LYS A 202 5.99 3.15 -9.12
CA LYS A 202 4.58 3.30 -9.55
C LYS A 202 4.44 3.80 -10.98
N VAL A 203 5.40 4.64 -11.42
CA VAL A 203 5.40 5.19 -12.79
C VAL A 203 5.43 4.06 -13.83
N ARG A 204 6.29 3.04 -13.66
CA ARG A 204 6.36 1.90 -14.57
C ARG A 204 5.04 1.10 -14.63
N VAL A 205 4.40 0.93 -13.49
CA VAL A 205 3.07 0.29 -13.44
C VAL A 205 2.05 1.12 -14.19
N LEU A 206 2.01 2.45 -13.99
CA LEU A 206 1.10 3.35 -14.70
C LEU A 206 1.34 3.35 -16.22
N GLU A 207 2.59 3.31 -16.65
CA GLU A 207 2.94 3.17 -18.09
C GLU A 207 2.40 1.85 -18.66
N ARG A 208 2.60 0.75 -17.93
CA ARG A 208 2.06 -0.55 -18.34
C ARG A 208 0.54 -0.59 -18.37
N VAL A 209 -0.11 0.03 -17.39
CA VAL A 209 -1.58 0.20 -17.38
C VAL A 209 -2.04 1.02 -18.61
N ARG A 210 -1.35 2.12 -18.92
CA ARG A 210 -1.64 2.93 -20.10
C ARG A 210 -1.62 2.08 -21.37
N ASP A 211 -0.63 1.23 -21.49
CA ASP A 211 -0.35 0.48 -22.73
C ASP A 211 -1.24 -0.75 -22.91
N THR A 212 -1.82 -1.28 -21.82
CA THR A 212 -2.54 -2.57 -21.88
C THR A 212 -3.98 -2.53 -21.37
N ALA A 213 -4.35 -1.58 -20.52
CA ALA A 213 -5.70 -1.49 -19.98
C ALA A 213 -6.65 -0.74 -20.93
N PRO A 214 -7.96 -1.08 -20.93
CA PRO A 214 -8.99 -0.31 -21.62
C PRO A 214 -8.93 1.19 -21.28
N PRO A 215 -9.32 2.08 -22.21
CA PRO A 215 -9.26 3.53 -21.99
C PRO A 215 -10.11 4.02 -20.82
N ASP A 216 -11.21 3.36 -20.55
CA ASP A 216 -12.19 3.65 -19.50
C ASP A 216 -11.86 3.04 -18.13
N THR A 217 -10.76 2.26 -18.05
CA THR A 217 -10.30 1.67 -16.79
C THR A 217 -10.05 2.75 -15.74
N ILE A 218 -10.68 2.58 -14.58
CA ILE A 218 -10.45 3.45 -13.42
C ILE A 218 -9.16 3.01 -12.72
N VAL A 219 -8.25 3.97 -12.52
CA VAL A 219 -7.00 3.71 -11.78
C VAL A 219 -7.03 4.47 -10.46
N ILE A 220 -6.75 3.76 -9.38
CA ILE A 220 -6.61 4.33 -8.05
C ILE A 220 -5.21 4.05 -7.55
N VAL A 221 -4.52 5.08 -7.15
CA VAL A 221 -3.22 4.95 -6.50
C VAL A 221 -3.33 5.31 -5.02
N ARG A 222 -2.67 4.55 -4.18
CA ARG A 222 -2.44 4.98 -2.82
C ARG A 222 -1.21 5.86 -2.77
N GLU A 223 -1.43 7.13 -2.46
CA GLU A 223 -0.46 8.21 -2.52
C GLU A 223 -0.02 8.63 -1.12
N PRO A 224 1.28 8.63 -0.81
CA PRO A 224 1.77 9.19 0.44
C PRO A 224 1.66 10.72 0.43
N TYR A 225 1.45 11.32 1.62
CA TYR A 225 1.54 12.77 1.81
C TYR A 225 2.35 13.09 3.07
N GLY A 226 2.85 14.34 3.17
CA GLY A 226 3.68 14.78 4.28
C GLY A 226 4.82 13.79 4.56
N VAL A 227 4.98 13.39 5.80
CA VAL A 227 6.03 12.46 6.25
C VAL A 227 5.95 11.07 5.60
N GLY A 228 4.78 10.66 5.09
CA GLY A 228 4.63 9.40 4.35
C GLY A 228 5.51 9.33 3.09
N ARG A 229 5.88 10.47 2.53
CA ARG A 229 6.80 10.61 1.39
C ARG A 229 8.24 10.18 1.72
N LEU A 230 8.59 10.03 3.00
CA LEU A 230 9.88 9.46 3.41
C LEU A 230 9.97 7.95 3.21
N VAL A 231 8.83 7.25 3.22
CA VAL A 231 8.78 5.78 3.28
C VAL A 231 8.08 5.14 2.09
N ALA A 232 7.47 5.94 1.21
CA ALA A 232 6.80 5.47 0.01
C ALA A 232 6.94 6.47 -1.13
N GLU A 233 6.93 5.97 -2.35
CA GLU A 233 7.01 6.79 -3.56
C GLU A 233 5.73 7.61 -3.77
N SER A 234 5.89 8.92 -3.92
CA SER A 234 4.83 9.84 -4.36
C SER A 234 4.87 9.92 -5.88
N VAL A 235 3.74 9.63 -6.53
CA VAL A 235 3.63 9.64 -7.99
C VAL A 235 2.75 10.76 -8.51
N VAL A 236 1.83 11.27 -7.71
CA VAL A 236 0.86 12.30 -8.15
C VAL A 236 1.53 13.57 -8.68
N PRO A 237 2.65 14.08 -8.11
CA PRO A 237 3.34 15.25 -8.65
C PRO A 237 3.99 15.02 -10.03
N CYS A 238 4.26 13.75 -10.41
CA CYS A 238 4.97 13.37 -11.63
C CYS A 238 4.22 12.31 -12.44
N LEU A 239 2.88 12.38 -12.47
CA LEU A 239 2.06 11.42 -13.21
C LEU A 239 2.48 11.36 -14.70
N PRO A 240 2.72 10.16 -15.24
CA PRO A 240 3.02 10.03 -16.66
C PRO A 240 1.79 10.37 -17.51
N PRO A 241 1.95 11.00 -18.67
CA PRO A 241 0.83 11.19 -19.59
C PRO A 241 0.17 9.85 -19.97
N PRO A 242 -1.14 9.80 -20.12
CA PRO A 242 -2.12 10.90 -20.09
C PRO A 242 -2.79 11.12 -18.72
N TYR A 243 -2.25 10.57 -17.62
CA TYR A 243 -2.91 10.60 -16.32
C TYR A 243 -2.93 11.98 -15.65
N ARG A 244 -4.02 12.26 -14.93
CA ARG A 244 -4.18 13.37 -13.99
C ARG A 244 -4.95 12.91 -12.77
N ALA A 245 -4.76 13.55 -11.62
CA ALA A 245 -5.61 13.34 -10.46
C ALA A 245 -7.03 13.86 -10.75
N ALA A 246 -8.04 13.03 -10.56
CA ALA A 246 -9.44 13.34 -10.80
C ALA A 246 -10.23 13.50 -9.50
N ALA A 247 -9.92 12.68 -8.49
CA ALA A 247 -10.48 12.79 -7.15
C ALA A 247 -9.44 12.36 -6.12
N ILE A 248 -9.51 12.98 -4.95
CA ILE A 248 -8.59 12.72 -3.83
C ILE A 248 -9.45 12.38 -2.62
N GLY A 249 -9.22 11.19 -2.08
CA GLY A 249 -9.86 10.74 -0.84
C GLY A 249 -9.31 11.46 0.40
N ALA A 250 -9.90 11.17 1.54
CA ALA A 250 -9.48 11.74 2.81
C ALA A 250 -8.04 11.33 3.18
N ASN A 251 -7.39 12.18 3.96
CA ASN A 251 -6.07 11.89 4.49
C ASN A 251 -6.16 10.90 5.65
N HIS A 252 -5.47 9.77 5.53
CA HIS A 252 -5.37 8.81 6.62
C HIS A 252 -4.15 9.14 7.49
N SER A 253 -4.38 9.81 8.62
CA SER A 253 -3.32 10.37 9.49
C SER A 253 -2.31 9.32 9.98
N THR A 254 -2.78 8.15 10.41
CA THR A 254 -1.90 7.08 10.93
C THR A 254 -0.90 6.56 9.90
N PHE A 255 -1.28 6.51 8.62
CA PHE A 255 -0.44 5.95 7.55
C PHE A 255 0.13 7.01 6.63
N CYS A 256 -0.16 8.28 6.86
CA CYS A 256 0.28 9.40 6.04
C CYS A 256 0.11 9.12 4.54
N SER A 257 -1.03 8.55 4.17
CA SER A 257 -1.39 8.21 2.79
C SER A 257 -2.87 8.42 2.54
N ARG A 258 -3.24 8.60 1.28
CA ARG A 258 -4.61 8.79 0.80
C ARG A 258 -4.82 8.04 -0.50
N HIS A 259 -6.05 7.83 -0.90
CA HIS A 259 -6.36 7.29 -2.21
C HIS A 259 -6.55 8.43 -3.20
N VAL A 260 -6.02 8.26 -4.41
CA VAL A 260 -6.19 9.22 -5.51
C VAL A 260 -6.70 8.46 -6.72
N ARG A 261 -7.89 8.84 -7.18
CA ARG A 261 -8.44 8.35 -8.45
C ARG A 261 -7.79 9.14 -9.58
N LEU A 262 -7.26 8.42 -10.55
CA LEU A 262 -6.71 9.00 -11.76
C LEU A 262 -7.72 8.95 -12.90
N ALA A 263 -7.68 9.96 -13.77
CA ALA A 263 -8.36 9.95 -15.07
C ALA A 263 -7.34 10.11 -16.17
N ARG A 264 -7.63 9.54 -17.34
CA ARG A 264 -6.90 9.85 -18.57
C ARG A 264 -7.41 11.19 -19.13
N ARG A 265 -6.49 12.04 -19.58
CA ARG A 265 -6.88 13.23 -20.36
C ARG A 265 -7.43 12.72 -21.68
N GLU A 266 -8.56 13.27 -22.11
CA GLU A 266 -9.02 13.12 -23.49
C GLU A 266 -7.96 13.79 -24.39
N THR A 267 -7.45 13.06 -25.36
CA THR A 267 -6.52 13.55 -26.37
C THR A 267 -7.27 14.36 -27.43
#